data_fe660e482f146c5457be54d10e317087
#
_entry.id   fe660e482f146c5457be54d10e317087
#
_cell.length_a   1.000
_cell.length_b   1.000
_cell.length_c   1.000
_cell.angle_alpha   90.00
_cell.angle_beta   90.00
_cell.angle_gamma   90.00
#
_symmetry.space_group_name_H-M   'P 1'
#
loop_
_entity.id
_entity.type
_entity.pdbx_description
1 polymer ?
#
loop_
_entity_poly.entity_id
_entity_poly.type
_entity_poly.pdbx_seq_one_letter_code
_entity_poly.pdbx_strand_id
1 'polypeptide(L)'
;MKRIFLISIILLCVQMLFAQATFISKGKIEFERSVNVWANFKGSFADQLKKAIPQYQKSYFNYEFDNNKSIYGPGRESDSKTTSFFGAPATDNEIYSDYTTDKSIAHKNVFEKSFLIEDSLRKAKWKITNDFREIAGFNCRRATTIIMDSVFVVAFYTDEITIPGGPESFNGLPGMILGLVINRLHTTWYATKIDVNSVNVKDITPPTKGKKTTNSEVLETLKKSLSDWGNYAARNIWAVMI
;
A
#
# COMPACT_ATOMS: atom_id res chain seq x y z
N MET A 1 24.11 -53.49 -10.83
CA MET A 1 24.65 -52.17 -10.39
C MET A 1 24.35 -51.05 -11.42
N LYS A 2 24.66 -51.16 -12.72
CA LYS A 2 24.38 -50.12 -13.73
C LYS A 2 22.89 -49.73 -13.85
N ARG A 3 21.94 -50.70 -13.77
CA ARG A 3 20.49 -50.43 -13.85
C ARG A 3 19.96 -49.68 -12.62
N ILE A 4 20.47 -49.98 -11.44
CA ILE A 4 20.09 -49.28 -10.19
C ILE A 4 20.59 -47.83 -10.20
N PHE A 5 21.81 -47.61 -10.72
CA PHE A 5 22.39 -46.28 -10.86
C PHE A 5 21.60 -45.41 -11.86
N LEU A 6 21.13 -46.01 -12.97
CA LEU A 6 20.30 -45.30 -13.95
C LEU A 6 18.94 -44.89 -13.39
N ILE A 7 18.30 -45.77 -12.61
CA ILE A 7 17.02 -45.46 -11.91
C ILE A 7 17.21 -44.36 -10.90
N SER A 8 18.32 -44.36 -10.15
CA SER A 8 18.63 -43.30 -9.16
C SER A 8 18.82 -41.92 -9.83
N ILE A 9 19.48 -41.86 -10.98
CA ILE A 9 19.64 -40.61 -11.75
C ILE A 9 18.30 -40.10 -12.29
N ILE A 10 17.44 -40.98 -12.80
CA ILE A 10 16.11 -40.63 -13.29
C ILE A 10 15.25 -40.10 -12.15
N LEU A 11 15.30 -40.70 -10.95
CA LEU A 11 14.56 -40.24 -9.77
C LEU A 11 15.06 -38.87 -9.31
N LEU A 12 16.36 -38.58 -9.37
CA LEU A 12 16.96 -37.31 -9.03
C LEU A 12 16.55 -36.19 -10.03
N CYS A 13 16.49 -36.51 -11.33
CA CYS A 13 16.03 -35.59 -12.38
C CYS A 13 14.53 -35.24 -12.23
N VAL A 14 13.69 -36.17 -11.80
CA VAL A 14 12.26 -35.95 -11.58
C VAL A 14 12.04 -34.98 -10.40
N GLN A 15 12.88 -35.02 -9.37
CA GLN A 15 12.75 -34.06 -8.24
C GLN A 15 13.11 -32.63 -8.64
N MET A 16 13.95 -32.40 -9.63
CA MET A 16 14.28 -31.06 -10.14
C MET A 16 13.15 -30.40 -10.96
N LEU A 17 12.20 -31.17 -11.45
CA LEU A 17 11.06 -30.65 -12.23
C LEU A 17 9.97 -29.97 -11.38
N PHE A 18 9.97 -30.18 -10.07
CA PHE A 18 8.99 -29.58 -9.16
C PHE A 18 9.45 -28.26 -8.54
N ALA A 19 10.65 -27.78 -8.83
CA ALA A 19 11.20 -26.52 -8.32
C ALA A 19 10.93 -25.32 -9.25
N GLN A 20 9.84 -25.33 -10.02
CA GLN A 20 9.46 -24.16 -10.81
C GLN A 20 8.80 -23.12 -9.89
N ALA A 21 9.43 -21.97 -9.75
CA ALA A 21 8.84 -20.84 -9.06
C ALA A 21 7.54 -20.44 -9.77
N THR A 22 6.40 -20.55 -9.08
CA THR A 22 5.11 -20.11 -9.62
C THR A 22 5.00 -18.61 -9.40
N PHE A 23 5.12 -17.84 -10.47
CA PHE A 23 4.93 -16.40 -10.41
C PHE A 23 3.44 -16.05 -10.47
N ILE A 24 3.02 -15.17 -9.57
CA ILE A 24 1.65 -14.70 -9.45
C ILE A 24 1.50 -13.40 -10.22
N SER A 25 0.70 -13.41 -11.31
CA SER A 25 0.44 -12.24 -12.17
C SER A 25 -0.94 -11.63 -11.95
N LYS A 26 -1.83 -12.30 -11.21
CA LYS A 26 -3.17 -11.82 -10.86
C LYS A 26 -3.56 -12.26 -9.47
N GLY A 27 -4.37 -11.47 -8.80
CA GLY A 27 -4.82 -11.81 -7.44
C GLY A 27 -5.48 -10.64 -6.73
N LYS A 28 -5.95 -10.94 -5.54
CA LYS A 28 -6.50 -10.00 -4.58
C LYS A 28 -5.72 -10.09 -3.28
N ILE A 29 -5.30 -8.95 -2.76
CA ILE A 29 -4.59 -8.83 -1.49
C ILE A 29 -5.44 -7.99 -0.55
N GLU A 30 -5.72 -8.50 0.64
CA GLU A 30 -6.25 -7.68 1.73
C GLU A 30 -5.09 -7.07 2.52
N PHE A 31 -5.12 -5.75 2.69
CA PHE A 31 -4.19 -5.01 3.53
C PHE A 31 -4.89 -4.53 4.80
N GLU A 32 -4.27 -4.75 5.95
CA GLU A 32 -4.59 -4.04 7.19
C GLU A 32 -3.75 -2.77 7.25
N ARG A 33 -4.40 -1.60 7.28
CA ARG A 33 -3.79 -0.33 7.65
C ARG A 33 -3.97 -0.11 9.13
N SER A 34 -2.88 0.11 9.86
CA SER A 34 -2.88 0.37 11.30
C SER A 34 -2.24 1.72 11.58
N VAL A 35 -2.98 2.62 12.25
CA VAL A 35 -2.54 3.96 12.63
C VAL A 35 -2.40 4.03 14.14
N ASN A 36 -1.20 4.35 14.66
CA ASN A 36 -1.00 4.65 16.07
C ASN A 36 -1.49 6.08 16.37
N VAL A 37 -2.76 6.18 16.78
CA VAL A 37 -3.39 7.47 17.03
C VAL A 37 -2.86 8.16 18.30
N TRP A 38 -2.35 7.40 19.27
CA TRP A 38 -1.78 7.96 20.50
C TRP A 38 -0.52 8.78 20.27
N ALA A 39 0.23 8.47 19.23
CA ALA A 39 1.43 9.24 18.85
C ALA A 39 1.12 10.70 18.47
N ASN A 40 -0.16 11.00 18.22
CA ASN A 40 -0.63 12.33 17.88
C ASN A 40 -1.06 13.17 19.09
N PHE A 41 -1.30 12.52 20.23
CA PHE A 41 -1.77 13.20 21.43
C PHE A 41 -0.58 13.70 22.26
N LYS A 42 -0.47 15.02 22.41
CA LYS A 42 0.56 15.71 23.21
C LYS A 42 -0.11 16.65 24.19
N GLY A 43 0.58 16.94 25.30
CA GLY A 43 0.10 17.86 26.33
C GLY A 43 -0.70 17.18 27.45
N SER A 44 -1.15 17.97 28.43
CA SER A 44 -1.78 17.53 29.66
C SER A 44 -3.09 16.76 29.47
N PHE A 45 -3.80 16.98 28.39
CA PHE A 45 -5.06 16.30 28.06
C PHE A 45 -4.84 14.93 27.34
N ALA A 46 -3.61 14.66 26.91
CA ALA A 46 -3.29 13.43 26.17
C ALA A 46 -3.65 12.14 26.93
N ASP A 47 -3.41 12.12 28.24
CA ASP A 47 -3.65 10.92 29.06
C ASP A 47 -5.14 10.61 29.24
N GLN A 48 -5.99 11.62 29.24
CA GLN A 48 -7.44 11.41 29.25
C GLN A 48 -7.94 10.87 27.90
N LEU A 49 -7.45 11.42 26.77
CA LEU A 49 -7.78 10.94 25.44
C LEU A 49 -7.32 9.51 25.22
N LYS A 50 -6.12 9.14 25.66
CA LYS A 50 -5.58 7.78 25.54
C LYS A 50 -6.40 6.73 26.32
N LYS A 51 -7.07 7.13 27.41
CA LYS A 51 -7.99 6.23 28.13
C LYS A 51 -9.30 5.97 27.39
N ALA A 52 -9.75 6.92 26.57
CA ALA A 52 -11.02 6.85 25.87
C ALA A 52 -10.91 6.28 24.46
N ILE A 53 -9.70 6.27 23.85
CA ILE A 53 -9.51 5.93 22.45
C ILE A 53 -8.48 4.79 22.36
N PRO A 54 -8.74 3.72 21.57
CA PRO A 54 -7.76 2.67 21.30
C PRO A 54 -6.45 3.23 20.72
N GLN A 55 -5.31 2.65 21.12
CA GLN A 55 -4.01 3.09 20.62
C GLN A 55 -3.88 2.95 19.10
N TYR A 56 -4.40 1.86 18.55
CA TYR A 56 -4.32 1.56 17.14
C TYR A 56 -5.72 1.59 16.51
N GLN A 57 -5.85 2.38 15.46
CA GLN A 57 -7.02 2.37 14.59
C GLN A 57 -6.70 1.54 13.37
N LYS A 58 -7.52 0.51 13.11
CA LYS A 58 -7.35 -0.41 11.99
C LYS A 58 -8.41 -0.16 10.92
N SER A 59 -8.02 -0.26 9.68
CA SER A 59 -8.90 -0.27 8.50
C SER A 59 -8.36 -1.24 7.46
N TYR A 60 -9.24 -1.76 6.63
CA TYR A 60 -8.90 -2.81 5.67
C TYR A 60 -9.11 -2.29 4.25
N PHE A 61 -8.17 -2.66 3.37
CA PHE A 61 -8.18 -2.29 1.96
C PHE A 61 -7.98 -3.53 1.10
N ASN A 62 -8.57 -3.52 -0.07
CA ASN A 62 -8.33 -4.52 -1.10
C ASN A 62 -7.39 -3.94 -2.16
N TYR A 63 -6.46 -4.75 -2.61
CA TYR A 63 -5.63 -4.50 -3.78
C TYR A 63 -5.90 -5.63 -4.78
N GLU A 64 -6.56 -5.33 -5.87
CA GLU A 64 -6.87 -6.27 -6.93
C GLU A 64 -5.99 -5.97 -8.13
N PHE A 65 -5.40 -7.01 -8.72
CA PHE A 65 -4.48 -6.86 -9.85
C PHE A 65 -4.61 -7.98 -10.85
N ASP A 66 -4.38 -7.64 -12.11
CA ASP A 66 -4.25 -8.59 -13.21
C ASP A 66 -3.26 -8.05 -14.23
N ASN A 67 -2.21 -8.85 -14.49
CA ASN A 67 -1.11 -8.48 -15.36
C ASN A 67 -0.49 -7.10 -14.99
N ASN A 68 -0.78 -6.08 -15.77
CA ASN A 68 -0.18 -4.74 -15.62
C ASN A 68 -1.15 -3.68 -15.08
N LYS A 69 -2.29 -4.08 -14.50
CA LYS A 69 -3.29 -3.14 -13.96
C LYS A 69 -3.66 -3.52 -12.54
N SER A 70 -3.99 -2.52 -11.76
CA SER A 70 -4.47 -2.74 -10.41
C SER A 70 -5.46 -1.68 -9.95
N ILE A 71 -6.25 -2.04 -8.94
CA ILE A 71 -7.08 -1.12 -8.16
C ILE A 71 -6.86 -1.37 -6.68
N TYR A 72 -6.56 -0.33 -5.94
CA TYR A 72 -6.52 -0.30 -4.49
C TYR A 72 -7.73 0.47 -3.99
N GLY A 73 -8.42 -0.01 -3.00
CA GLY A 73 -9.59 0.68 -2.46
C GLY A 73 -10.07 0.11 -1.14
N PRO A 74 -11.10 0.72 -0.51
CA PRO A 74 -11.68 0.25 0.73
C PRO A 74 -12.08 -1.23 0.67
N GLY A 75 -11.74 -1.97 1.72
CA GLY A 75 -12.06 -3.39 1.87
C GLY A 75 -13.22 -3.61 2.84
N ARG A 76 -13.12 -4.67 3.65
CA ARG A 76 -14.11 -4.96 4.69
C ARG A 76 -14.13 -3.88 5.76
N GLU A 77 -15.25 -3.73 6.43
CA GLU A 77 -15.37 -2.84 7.58
C GLU A 77 -14.45 -3.30 8.73
N SER A 78 -14.01 -2.33 9.52
CA SER A 78 -13.25 -2.60 10.74
C SER A 78 -14.18 -3.03 11.86
N ASP A 79 -13.76 -4.05 12.63
CA ASP A 79 -14.49 -4.50 13.81
C ASP A 79 -14.53 -3.44 14.92
N SER A 80 -13.62 -2.48 14.90
CA SER A 80 -13.60 -1.35 15.82
C SER A 80 -14.45 -0.19 15.28
N LYS A 81 -15.62 0.04 15.86
CA LYS A 81 -16.46 1.22 15.62
C LYS A 81 -15.81 2.53 16.14
N THR A 82 -14.54 2.71 15.93
CA THR A 82 -13.86 3.93 16.35
C THR A 82 -14.15 4.99 15.29
N THR A 83 -15.16 5.81 15.53
CA THR A 83 -15.34 7.07 14.82
C THR A 83 -14.03 7.84 14.93
N SER A 84 -13.40 8.14 13.79
CA SER A 84 -12.25 9.03 13.74
C SER A 84 -12.68 10.39 14.31
N PHE A 85 -12.33 10.66 15.56
CA PHE A 85 -12.72 11.90 16.26
C PHE A 85 -12.08 13.13 15.61
N PHE A 86 -11.03 12.91 14.84
CA PHE A 86 -10.38 13.88 13.98
C PHE A 86 -10.26 13.26 12.58
N GLY A 87 -11.22 13.59 11.71
CA GLY A 87 -11.25 13.08 10.34
C GLY A 87 -9.90 13.27 9.65
N ALA A 88 -9.10 12.20 9.62
CA ALA A 88 -7.89 12.23 8.83
C ALA A 88 -8.29 12.31 7.35
N PRO A 89 -7.67 13.19 6.55
CA PRO A 89 -7.98 13.29 5.15
C PRO A 89 -7.53 12.01 4.41
N ALA A 90 -8.18 11.71 3.30
CA ALA A 90 -7.78 10.64 2.39
C ALA A 90 -7.68 9.25 3.08
N THR A 91 -8.72 8.87 3.81
CA THR A 91 -8.76 7.60 4.56
C THR A 91 -9.32 6.43 3.76
N ASP A 92 -10.05 6.70 2.70
CA ASP A 92 -10.82 5.79 1.85
C ASP A 92 -10.44 5.95 0.36
N ASN A 93 -9.15 6.09 0.10
CA ASN A 93 -8.60 6.27 -1.25
C ASN A 93 -8.95 5.09 -2.16
N GLU A 94 -9.36 5.39 -3.40
CA GLU A 94 -9.43 4.43 -4.50
C GLU A 94 -8.35 4.81 -5.52
N ILE A 95 -7.43 3.89 -5.83
CA ILE A 95 -6.28 4.18 -6.71
C ILE A 95 -6.16 3.11 -7.78
N TYR A 96 -6.44 3.48 -9.01
CA TYR A 96 -6.19 2.67 -10.19
C TYR A 96 -4.78 2.96 -10.73
N SER A 97 -4.07 1.90 -11.13
CA SER A 97 -2.74 1.99 -11.74
C SER A 97 -2.66 1.13 -12.99
N ASP A 98 -2.14 1.71 -14.07
CA ASP A 98 -1.78 1.00 -15.30
C ASP A 98 -0.26 1.13 -15.52
N TYR A 99 0.44 0.02 -15.27
CA TYR A 99 1.90 -0.04 -15.32
C TYR A 99 2.45 -0.09 -16.75
N THR A 100 1.59 -0.36 -17.76
CA THR A 100 1.98 -0.34 -19.16
C THR A 100 2.01 1.10 -19.72
N THR A 101 1.01 1.90 -19.34
CA THR A 101 0.85 3.26 -19.84
C THR A 101 1.40 4.33 -18.90
N ASP A 102 2.00 3.93 -17.77
CA ASP A 102 2.52 4.82 -16.72
C ASP A 102 1.43 5.77 -16.19
N LYS A 103 0.20 5.26 -16.01
CA LYS A 103 -0.96 6.07 -15.63
C LYS A 103 -1.50 5.68 -14.26
N SER A 104 -1.81 6.70 -13.45
CA SER A 104 -2.51 6.58 -12.17
C SER A 104 -3.76 7.45 -12.16
N ILE A 105 -4.89 6.90 -11.68
CA ILE A 105 -6.13 7.65 -11.45
C ILE A 105 -6.57 7.35 -10.03
N ALA A 106 -6.58 8.40 -9.20
CA ALA A 106 -6.94 8.27 -7.80
C ALA A 106 -8.17 9.10 -7.45
N HIS A 107 -9.12 8.50 -6.75
CA HIS A 107 -10.21 9.19 -6.08
C HIS A 107 -9.82 9.37 -4.60
N LYS A 108 -9.81 10.61 -4.13
CA LYS A 108 -9.49 10.94 -2.73
C LYS A 108 -10.47 11.95 -2.17
N ASN A 109 -11.02 11.64 -0.99
CA ASN A 109 -11.81 12.57 -0.22
C ASN A 109 -10.89 13.32 0.76
N VAL A 110 -10.79 14.63 0.61
CA VAL A 110 -9.91 15.48 1.39
C VAL A 110 -10.76 16.55 2.06
N PHE A 111 -11.03 16.37 3.36
CA PHE A 111 -12.00 17.13 4.10
C PHE A 111 -13.38 17.07 3.42
N GLU A 112 -13.95 18.20 3.01
CA GLU A 112 -15.26 18.27 2.33
C GLU A 112 -15.16 18.19 0.79
N LYS A 113 -13.97 17.98 0.24
CA LYS A 113 -13.73 18.00 -1.22
C LYS A 113 -13.37 16.60 -1.72
N SER A 114 -13.97 16.24 -2.85
CA SER A 114 -13.68 15.00 -3.57
C SER A 114 -12.85 15.32 -4.81
N PHE A 115 -11.68 14.68 -4.94
CA PHE A 115 -10.74 14.86 -6.04
C PHE A 115 -10.62 13.60 -6.88
N LEU A 116 -10.57 13.78 -8.20
CA LEU A 116 -10.16 12.77 -9.17
C LEU A 116 -8.80 13.19 -9.72
N ILE A 117 -7.75 12.55 -9.21
CA ILE A 117 -6.37 12.90 -9.52
C ILE A 117 -5.89 12.02 -10.65
N GLU A 118 -5.63 12.60 -11.82
CA GLU A 118 -5.05 11.91 -12.98
C GLU A 118 -3.58 12.33 -13.12
N ASP A 119 -2.65 11.36 -13.06
CA ASP A 119 -1.22 11.63 -13.12
C ASP A 119 -0.44 10.40 -13.63
N SER A 120 0.87 10.52 -13.77
CA SER A 120 1.76 9.38 -13.93
C SER A 120 1.90 8.59 -12.62
N LEU A 121 2.38 7.33 -12.72
CA LEU A 121 2.72 6.53 -11.56
C LEU A 121 3.82 7.22 -10.73
N ARG A 122 3.76 7.03 -9.42
CA ARG A 122 4.77 7.56 -8.50
C ARG A 122 6.17 7.06 -8.86
N LYS A 123 7.13 7.96 -9.00
CA LYS A 123 8.54 7.62 -9.26
C LYS A 123 9.33 7.70 -7.95
N ALA A 124 9.34 6.62 -7.19
CA ALA A 124 10.13 6.53 -5.96
C ALA A 124 11.52 5.94 -6.24
N LYS A 125 12.56 6.56 -5.67
CA LYS A 125 13.94 6.05 -5.75
C LYS A 125 14.18 5.10 -4.60
N TRP A 126 13.98 3.79 -4.83
CA TRP A 126 14.15 2.76 -3.82
C TRP A 126 15.61 2.37 -3.61
N LYS A 127 15.99 2.24 -2.34
CA LYS A 127 17.25 1.59 -1.91
C LYS A 127 16.88 0.23 -1.34
N ILE A 128 17.19 -0.84 -2.06
CA ILE A 128 16.95 -2.23 -1.65
C ILE A 128 18.06 -2.65 -0.67
N THR A 129 17.69 -3.35 0.42
CA THR A 129 18.62 -3.89 1.43
C THR A 129 18.62 -5.42 1.40
N ASN A 130 19.44 -6.05 2.23
CA ASN A 130 19.50 -7.51 2.39
C ASN A 130 18.69 -8.01 3.60
N ASP A 131 17.83 -7.16 4.16
CA ASP A 131 16.94 -7.55 5.24
C ASP A 131 15.68 -8.22 4.66
N PHE A 132 15.22 -9.28 5.28
CA PHE A 132 14.04 -10.01 4.87
C PHE A 132 13.04 -10.13 6.03
N ARG A 133 11.76 -10.25 5.67
CA ARG A 133 10.66 -10.47 6.60
C ARG A 133 9.58 -11.31 5.93
N GLU A 134 9.04 -12.27 6.63
CA GLU A 134 7.86 -13.01 6.16
C GLU A 134 6.59 -12.17 6.38
N ILE A 135 5.76 -12.03 5.32
CA ILE A 135 4.47 -11.34 5.34
C ILE A 135 3.48 -12.16 4.51
N ALA A 136 2.36 -12.54 5.10
CA ALA A 136 1.31 -13.33 4.46
C ALA A 136 1.83 -14.60 3.75
N GLY A 137 2.87 -15.25 4.31
CA GLY A 137 3.49 -16.46 3.75
C GLY A 137 4.55 -16.23 2.67
N PHE A 138 4.87 -14.96 2.34
CA PHE A 138 5.90 -14.61 1.36
C PHE A 138 7.16 -14.06 2.02
N ASN A 139 8.32 -14.47 1.48
CA ASN A 139 9.60 -13.91 1.92
C ASN A 139 9.82 -12.54 1.26
N CYS A 140 9.63 -11.46 2.03
CA CYS A 140 9.68 -10.09 1.52
C CYS A 140 11.01 -9.43 1.82
N ARG A 141 11.64 -8.85 0.80
CA ARG A 141 12.88 -8.09 0.91
C ARG A 141 12.58 -6.64 1.26
N ARG A 142 13.39 -6.06 2.13
CA ARG A 142 13.24 -4.67 2.56
C ARG A 142 13.79 -3.70 1.54
N ALA A 143 13.05 -2.60 1.32
CA ALA A 143 13.50 -1.44 0.57
C ALA A 143 13.13 -0.15 1.31
N THR A 144 13.86 0.93 1.05
CA THR A 144 13.61 2.24 1.67
C THR A 144 13.64 3.34 0.63
N THR A 145 12.84 4.39 0.86
CA THR A 145 12.88 5.61 0.05
C THR A 145 12.55 6.83 0.92
N ILE A 146 12.81 8.01 0.38
CA ILE A 146 12.36 9.28 0.95
C ILE A 146 11.45 9.93 -0.08
N ILE A 147 10.26 10.31 0.34
CA ILE A 147 9.31 11.09 -0.48
C ILE A 147 9.10 12.47 0.15
N MET A 148 8.69 13.44 -0.68
CA MET A 148 8.43 14.81 -0.23
C MET A 148 9.57 15.37 0.65
N ASP A 149 10.81 15.10 0.26
CA ASP A 149 12.09 15.54 0.86
C ASP A 149 12.36 15.09 2.31
N SER A 150 11.38 14.60 3.04
CA SER A 150 11.52 14.32 4.47
C SER A 150 10.77 13.11 4.99
N VAL A 151 9.90 12.49 4.21
CA VAL A 151 9.09 11.35 4.65
C VAL A 151 9.81 10.06 4.33
N PHE A 152 10.42 9.45 5.34
CA PHE A 152 11.08 8.16 5.23
C PHE A 152 10.04 7.04 5.18
N VAL A 153 10.17 6.20 4.16
CA VAL A 153 9.27 5.08 3.88
C VAL A 153 10.07 3.79 3.85
N VAL A 154 9.56 2.77 4.53
CA VAL A 154 10.08 1.40 4.47
C VAL A 154 9.04 0.53 3.78
N ALA A 155 9.46 -0.21 2.77
CA ALA A 155 8.65 -1.22 2.07
C ALA A 155 9.26 -2.60 2.24
N PHE A 156 8.41 -3.62 2.24
CA PHE A 156 8.76 -5.03 2.15
C PHE A 156 8.05 -5.60 0.92
N TYR A 157 8.80 -6.12 -0.04
CA TYR A 157 8.26 -6.59 -1.31
C TYR A 157 8.71 -8.02 -1.61
N THR A 158 7.91 -8.74 -2.39
CA THR A 158 8.25 -10.07 -2.92
C THR A 158 8.24 -10.03 -4.45
N ASP A 159 9.18 -10.71 -5.07
CA ASP A 159 9.26 -10.91 -6.53
C ASP A 159 8.42 -12.10 -7.02
N GLU A 160 7.90 -12.91 -6.12
CA GLU A 160 6.96 -13.99 -6.44
C GLU A 160 5.63 -13.46 -7.02
N ILE A 161 5.26 -12.22 -6.70
CA ILE A 161 4.12 -11.50 -7.29
C ILE A 161 4.68 -10.43 -8.23
N THR A 162 4.51 -10.65 -9.54
CA THR A 162 5.28 -9.96 -10.58
C THR A 162 4.89 -8.50 -10.84
N ILE A 163 3.70 -8.07 -10.43
CA ILE A 163 3.28 -6.67 -10.61
C ILE A 163 4.04 -5.74 -9.64
N PRO A 164 4.63 -4.62 -10.12
CA PRO A 164 5.46 -3.73 -9.30
C PRO A 164 4.61 -2.73 -8.49
N GLY A 165 3.57 -3.21 -7.81
CA GLY A 165 2.59 -2.39 -7.11
C GLY A 165 2.63 -2.54 -5.59
N GLY A 166 1.64 -1.89 -4.92
CA GLY A 166 1.51 -1.94 -3.46
C GLY A 166 0.39 -1.03 -2.94
N PRO A 167 0.22 -0.93 -1.61
CA PRO A 167 -0.82 -0.11 -1.01
C PRO A 167 -0.62 1.37 -1.34
N GLU A 168 -1.71 2.11 -1.37
CA GLU A 168 -1.78 3.50 -1.79
C GLU A 168 -1.20 3.68 -3.21
N SER A 169 -0.36 4.68 -3.43
CA SER A 169 0.28 4.92 -4.73
C SER A 169 1.71 4.37 -4.84
N PHE A 170 2.14 3.51 -3.90
CA PHE A 170 3.53 3.00 -3.89
C PHE A 170 3.72 1.89 -4.90
N ASN A 171 4.78 2.04 -5.70
CA ASN A 171 5.14 1.09 -6.76
C ASN A 171 6.63 1.20 -7.11
N GLY A 172 7.08 0.43 -8.13
CA GLY A 172 8.40 0.56 -8.75
C GLY A 172 9.49 -0.30 -8.10
N LEU A 173 9.15 -1.21 -7.18
CA LEU A 173 10.03 -2.31 -6.77
C LEU A 173 9.87 -3.49 -7.75
N PRO A 174 10.85 -4.40 -7.83
CA PRO A 174 10.75 -5.57 -8.71
C PRO A 174 9.83 -6.63 -8.10
N GLY A 175 8.54 -6.31 -7.96
CA GLY A 175 7.50 -7.13 -7.38
C GLY A 175 6.56 -6.36 -6.46
N MET A 176 5.65 -7.10 -5.81
CA MET A 176 4.56 -6.57 -5.00
C MET A 176 5.02 -6.14 -3.61
N ILE A 177 4.66 -4.94 -3.19
CA ILE A 177 4.85 -4.45 -1.82
C ILE A 177 3.76 -5.05 -0.94
N LEU A 178 4.14 -5.93 -0.02
CA LEU A 178 3.23 -6.57 0.95
C LEU A 178 3.27 -5.91 2.32
N GLY A 179 4.27 -5.08 2.58
CA GLY A 179 4.38 -4.29 3.81
C GLY A 179 4.88 -2.88 3.52
N LEU A 180 4.24 -1.90 4.16
CA LEU A 180 4.62 -0.48 4.04
C LEU A 180 4.57 0.18 5.42
N VAL A 181 5.60 0.98 5.74
CA VAL A 181 5.71 1.69 7.02
C VAL A 181 6.08 3.14 6.77
N ILE A 182 5.27 4.06 7.30
CA ILE A 182 5.52 5.49 7.22
C ILE A 182 5.53 6.07 8.64
N ASN A 183 6.72 6.16 9.23
CA ASN A 183 6.88 6.56 10.63
C ASN A 183 6.32 7.95 10.95
N ARG A 184 6.47 8.92 10.03
CA ARG A 184 5.95 10.28 10.22
C ARG A 184 4.42 10.35 10.27
N LEU A 185 3.74 9.36 9.70
CA LEU A 185 2.28 9.22 9.78
C LEU A 185 1.85 8.26 10.89
N HIS A 186 2.81 7.59 11.57
CA HIS A 186 2.56 6.53 12.54
C HIS A 186 1.68 5.42 11.97
N THR A 187 1.85 5.11 10.68
CA THR A 187 0.97 4.23 9.92
C THR A 187 1.75 3.09 9.29
N THR A 188 1.14 1.93 9.33
CA THR A 188 1.64 0.73 8.65
C THR A 188 0.53 0.10 7.81
N TRP A 189 0.91 -0.52 6.70
CA TRP A 189 0.08 -1.40 5.89
C TRP A 189 0.76 -2.76 5.81
N TYR A 190 0.04 -3.82 6.13
CA TYR A 190 0.54 -5.19 5.95
C TYR A 190 -0.52 -6.03 5.28
N ALA A 191 -0.09 -6.82 4.28
CA ALA A 191 -0.93 -7.85 3.68
C ALA A 191 -1.32 -8.87 4.75
N THR A 192 -2.61 -9.18 4.86
CA THR A 192 -3.18 -10.15 5.79
C THR A 192 -3.65 -11.40 5.08
N LYS A 193 -4.09 -11.27 3.82
CA LYS A 193 -4.58 -12.36 3.00
C LYS A 193 -4.25 -12.12 1.54
N ILE A 194 -3.88 -13.18 0.82
CA ILE A 194 -3.65 -13.17 -0.63
C ILE A 194 -4.49 -14.28 -1.25
N ASP A 195 -5.31 -13.92 -2.24
CA ASP A 195 -6.17 -14.83 -2.97
C ASP A 195 -5.90 -14.66 -4.48
N VAL A 196 -5.40 -15.71 -5.11
CA VAL A 196 -5.03 -15.70 -6.53
C VAL A 196 -6.16 -16.14 -7.46
N ASN A 197 -7.30 -16.60 -6.90
CA ASN A 197 -8.39 -17.22 -7.65
C ASN A 197 -9.61 -16.33 -7.82
N SER A 198 -9.79 -15.27 -7.00
CA SER A 198 -11.04 -14.52 -6.86
C SER A 198 -11.08 -13.17 -7.58
N VAL A 199 -10.16 -12.91 -8.51
CA VAL A 199 -10.13 -11.64 -9.25
C VAL A 199 -10.94 -11.71 -10.53
N ASN A 200 -11.88 -10.78 -10.67
CA ASN A 200 -12.55 -10.50 -11.93
C ASN A 200 -11.92 -9.25 -12.57
N VAL A 201 -11.26 -9.42 -13.70
CA VAL A 201 -10.60 -8.34 -14.45
C VAL A 201 -11.52 -7.13 -14.73
N LYS A 202 -12.84 -7.37 -14.84
CA LYS A 202 -13.83 -6.32 -15.06
C LYS A 202 -13.97 -5.36 -13.87
N ASP A 203 -13.55 -5.75 -12.69
CA ASP A 203 -13.62 -4.93 -11.48
C ASP A 203 -12.41 -3.98 -11.35
N ILE A 204 -11.33 -4.23 -12.12
CA ILE A 204 -10.15 -3.35 -12.18
C ILE A 204 -10.42 -2.19 -13.15
N THR A 205 -11.22 -1.23 -12.70
CA THR A 205 -11.61 -0.05 -13.48
C THR A 205 -11.24 1.24 -12.74
N PRO A 206 -10.85 2.30 -13.48
CA PRO A 206 -10.51 3.56 -12.84
C PRO A 206 -11.72 4.22 -12.18
N PRO A 207 -11.55 4.88 -11.03
CA PRO A 207 -12.58 5.72 -10.43
C PRO A 207 -12.93 6.88 -11.36
N THR A 208 -14.18 7.37 -11.25
CA THR A 208 -14.71 8.44 -12.11
C THR A 208 -15.25 9.63 -11.34
N LYS A 209 -15.35 9.52 -10.00
CA LYS A 209 -15.95 10.54 -9.13
C LYS A 209 -14.89 11.56 -8.68
N GLY A 210 -15.31 12.80 -8.49
CA GLY A 210 -14.50 13.87 -7.95
C GLY A 210 -14.14 14.96 -8.96
N LYS A 211 -13.58 16.06 -8.47
CA LYS A 211 -13.07 17.15 -9.30
C LYS A 211 -11.75 16.71 -9.93
N LYS A 212 -11.69 16.74 -11.27
CA LYS A 212 -10.45 16.42 -12.01
C LYS A 212 -9.35 17.41 -11.65
N THR A 213 -8.16 16.86 -11.36
CA THR A 213 -6.98 17.60 -10.93
C THR A 213 -5.71 16.76 -11.11
N THR A 214 -4.55 17.33 -10.79
CA THR A 214 -3.24 16.65 -10.72
C THR A 214 -2.71 16.63 -9.30
N ASN A 215 -1.70 15.78 -9.01
CA ASN A 215 -1.02 15.79 -7.71
C ASN A 215 -0.41 17.15 -7.37
N SER A 216 0.15 17.86 -8.35
CA SER A 216 0.72 19.20 -8.16
C SER A 216 -0.33 20.21 -7.70
N GLU A 217 -1.48 20.26 -8.40
CA GLU A 217 -2.57 21.17 -8.04
C GLU A 217 -3.19 20.88 -6.67
N VAL A 218 -3.32 19.57 -6.32
CA VAL A 218 -3.77 19.17 -4.99
C VAL A 218 -2.78 19.65 -3.93
N LEU A 219 -1.48 19.43 -4.14
CA LEU A 219 -0.43 19.87 -3.22
C LEU A 219 -0.46 21.39 -2.99
N GLU A 220 -0.57 22.19 -4.05
CA GLU A 220 -0.67 23.64 -3.96
C GLU A 220 -1.94 24.08 -3.20
N THR A 221 -3.07 23.43 -3.52
CA THR A 221 -4.35 23.68 -2.82
C THR A 221 -4.21 23.41 -1.32
N LEU A 222 -3.58 22.29 -0.95
CA LEU A 222 -3.36 21.92 0.44
C LEU A 222 -2.42 22.90 1.15
N LYS A 223 -1.29 23.26 0.54
CA LYS A 223 -0.36 24.25 1.09
C LYS A 223 -1.05 25.57 1.40
N LYS A 224 -1.91 26.04 0.49
CA LYS A 224 -2.67 27.27 0.68
C LYS A 224 -3.75 27.14 1.75
N SER A 225 -4.53 26.05 1.74
CA SER A 225 -5.65 25.86 2.67
C SER A 225 -5.21 25.54 4.10
N LEU A 226 -4.00 24.99 4.27
CA LEU A 226 -3.46 24.58 5.56
C LEU A 226 -2.34 25.49 6.05
N SER A 227 -2.15 26.67 5.43
CA SER A 227 -1.06 27.62 5.77
C SER A 227 -1.00 27.97 7.27
N ASP A 228 -2.16 28.09 7.89
CA ASP A 228 -2.30 28.53 9.29
C ASP A 228 -2.33 27.36 10.29
N TRP A 229 -2.20 26.10 9.81
CA TRP A 229 -2.30 24.91 10.66
C TRP A 229 -0.95 24.52 11.34
N GLY A 230 0.10 25.29 11.12
CA GLY A 230 1.42 25.05 11.74
C GLY A 230 1.92 23.62 11.49
N ASN A 231 2.36 22.95 12.55
CA ASN A 231 2.91 21.58 12.45
C ASN A 231 1.90 20.52 11.97
N TYR A 232 0.60 20.79 12.08
CA TYR A 232 -0.44 19.87 11.60
C TYR A 232 -0.58 19.90 10.08
N ALA A 233 -0.24 21.01 9.41
CA ALA A 233 -0.31 21.16 7.96
C ALA A 233 0.53 20.10 7.25
N ALA A 234 1.80 19.96 7.61
CA ALA A 234 2.72 19.02 6.96
C ALA A 234 2.21 17.59 7.02
N ARG A 235 1.72 17.16 8.16
CA ARG A 235 1.19 15.81 8.35
C ARG A 235 -0.04 15.52 7.49
N ASN A 236 -1.00 16.47 7.44
CA ASN A 236 -2.19 16.33 6.61
C ASN A 236 -1.82 16.31 5.12
N ILE A 237 -0.87 17.15 4.70
CA ILE A 237 -0.34 17.13 3.33
C ILE A 237 0.27 15.75 3.02
N TRP A 238 1.11 15.20 3.89
CA TRP A 238 1.71 13.87 3.69
C TRP A 238 0.64 12.78 3.60
N ALA A 239 -0.39 12.83 4.45
CA ALA A 239 -1.47 11.84 4.44
C ALA A 239 -2.29 11.84 3.15
N VAL A 240 -2.46 13.00 2.52
CA VAL A 240 -3.16 13.13 1.22
C VAL A 240 -2.28 12.72 0.06
N MET A 241 -0.97 13.02 0.14
CA MET A 241 -0.03 12.88 -0.98
C MET A 241 0.63 11.50 -1.09
N ILE A 242 0.36 10.56 -0.16
CA ILE A 242 0.82 9.17 -0.22
C ILE A 242 0.05 8.30 -1.20
#